data_03ad16026b78eef615b53c32fd00beac
#
_entry.id   03ad16026b78eef615b53c32fd00beac
#
_cell.length_a   1.000
_cell.length_b   1.000
_cell.length_c   1.000
_cell.angle_alpha   90.00
_cell.angle_beta   90.00
_cell.angle_gamma   90.00
#
_symmetry.space_group_name_H-M   'P 1'
#
loop_
_entity.id
_entity.type
_entity.pdbx_description
1 polymer ?
#
loop_
_entity_poly.entity_id
_entity_poly.type
_entity_poly.pdbx_seq_one_letter_code
_entity_poly.pdbx_strand_id
1 'polypeptide(L)'
;GQWNSGGRCDSASNPSKINMTGRAKLDPVMESVVSVAKAQVLNITYISQFRDEAHISKYMPKQQIGQDCLHWCLPGVPDVWNEILYAELLDRF
;
A
#
# COMPACT_ATOMS: atom_id res chain seq x y z
N GLY A 1 6.65 0.14 -4.81
CA GLY A 1 7.74 -0.62 -5.42
C GLY A 1 7.51 -2.12 -5.39
N GLN A 2 8.32 -2.86 -6.11
CA GLN A 2 8.29 -4.33 -6.05
C GLN A 2 9.08 -4.77 -4.82
N TRP A 3 8.55 -5.70 -4.05
CA TRP A 3 9.16 -6.12 -2.79
C TRP A 3 10.56 -6.74 -2.96
N ASN A 4 10.92 -7.21 -4.15
CA ASN A 4 12.23 -7.78 -4.48
C ASN A 4 13.11 -6.87 -5.34
N SER A 5 12.81 -5.59 -5.40
CA SER A 5 13.49 -4.62 -6.28
C SER A 5 14.83 -4.09 -5.76
N GLY A 6 15.40 -4.71 -4.74
CA GLY A 6 16.62 -4.24 -4.10
C GLY A 6 16.40 -3.24 -2.97
N GLY A 7 15.15 -3.06 -2.56
CA GLY A 7 14.79 -2.31 -1.36
C GLY A 7 14.90 -0.79 -1.47
N ARG A 8 14.73 -0.23 -2.65
CA ARG A 8 14.70 1.23 -2.83
C ARG A 8 13.29 1.71 -3.09
N CYS A 9 12.85 2.71 -2.31
CA CYS A 9 11.53 3.33 -2.43
C CYS A 9 11.58 4.86 -2.27
N ASP A 10 12.74 5.45 -2.37
CA ASP A 10 12.95 6.89 -2.21
C ASP A 10 12.85 7.67 -3.53
N SER A 11 12.65 6.99 -4.64
CA SER A 11 12.41 7.62 -5.94
C SER A 11 10.90 7.68 -6.19
N ALA A 12 10.42 8.82 -6.63
CA ALA A 12 9.05 8.95 -7.07
C ALA A 12 8.72 7.87 -8.09
N SER A 13 7.67 7.11 -7.83
CA SER A 13 7.19 6.12 -8.79
C SER A 13 6.86 6.81 -10.10
N ASN A 14 7.40 6.31 -11.20
CA ASN A 14 7.01 6.81 -12.51
C ASN A 14 5.59 6.34 -12.79
N PRO A 15 4.59 7.24 -12.84
CA PRO A 15 3.20 6.84 -13.03
C PRO A 15 2.98 6.03 -14.31
N SER A 16 3.85 6.22 -15.32
CA SER A 16 3.75 5.49 -16.59
C SER A 16 4.06 3.99 -16.46
N LYS A 17 4.69 3.58 -15.37
CA LYS A 17 4.99 2.16 -15.09
C LYS A 17 3.92 1.48 -14.26
N ILE A 18 2.96 2.22 -13.76
CA ILE A 18 1.87 1.69 -12.96
C ILE A 18 0.78 1.24 -13.92
N ASN A 19 0.35 -0.01 -13.78
CA ASN A 19 -0.75 -0.51 -14.58
C ASN A 19 -2.05 0.18 -14.13
N MET A 20 -2.49 1.14 -14.91
CA MET A 20 -3.67 1.96 -14.63
C MET A 20 -4.99 1.21 -14.84
N THR A 21 -4.96 0.01 -15.38
CA THR A 21 -6.18 -0.72 -15.79
C THR A 21 -6.71 -1.66 -14.72
N GLY A 22 -6.01 -1.80 -13.60
CA GLY A 22 -6.32 -2.91 -12.74
C GLY A 22 -6.60 -2.56 -11.30
N ARG A 23 -7.69 -3.13 -10.80
CA ARG A 23 -7.73 -3.52 -9.40
C ARG A 23 -6.49 -4.36 -9.14
N ALA A 24 -5.69 -3.98 -8.15
CA ALA A 24 -4.65 -4.86 -7.67
C ALA A 24 -5.31 -6.22 -7.37
N LYS A 25 -4.83 -7.28 -8.00
CA LYS A 25 -5.33 -8.62 -7.71
C LYS A 25 -4.98 -8.95 -6.27
N LEU A 26 -5.96 -9.43 -5.53
CA LEU A 26 -5.70 -10.00 -4.23
C LEU A 26 -4.75 -11.19 -4.38
N ASP A 27 -3.87 -11.31 -3.40
CA ASP A 27 -3.12 -12.55 -3.22
C ASP A 27 -4.10 -13.72 -3.14
N PRO A 28 -3.85 -14.85 -3.84
CA PRO A 28 -4.76 -16.01 -3.81
C PRO A 28 -5.07 -16.53 -2.40
N VAL A 29 -4.12 -16.44 -1.48
CA VAL A 29 -4.35 -16.82 -0.08
C VAL A 29 -5.34 -15.86 0.57
N MET A 30 -5.17 -14.56 0.38
CA MET A 30 -6.10 -13.56 0.90
C MET A 30 -7.48 -13.70 0.29
N GLU A 31 -7.56 -13.96 -1.00
CA GLU A 31 -8.82 -14.19 -1.69
C GLU A 31 -9.60 -15.35 -1.08
N SER A 32 -8.90 -16.45 -0.81
CA SER A 32 -9.47 -17.63 -0.16
C SER A 32 -9.97 -17.33 1.24
N VAL A 33 -9.17 -16.64 2.06
CA VAL A 33 -9.54 -16.27 3.43
C VAL A 33 -10.76 -15.35 3.44
N VAL A 34 -10.78 -14.35 2.59
CA VAL A 34 -11.88 -13.39 2.48
C VAL A 34 -13.18 -14.09 2.08
N SER A 35 -13.10 -15.02 1.14
CA SER A 35 -14.25 -15.81 0.68
C SER A 35 -14.84 -16.66 1.81
N VAL A 36 -14.00 -17.38 2.55
CA VAL A 36 -14.41 -18.23 3.65
C VAL A 36 -14.99 -17.42 4.82
N ALA A 37 -14.34 -16.34 5.17
CA ALA A 37 -14.76 -15.47 6.28
C ALA A 37 -15.95 -14.57 5.92
N LYS A 38 -16.37 -14.53 4.66
CA LYS A 38 -17.36 -13.56 4.14
C LYS A 38 -16.99 -12.12 4.49
N ALA A 39 -15.71 -11.83 4.56
CA ALA A 39 -15.19 -10.50 4.84
C ALA A 39 -15.18 -9.64 3.58
N GLN A 40 -15.08 -8.35 3.77
CA GLN A 40 -14.94 -7.40 2.67
C GLN A 40 -13.53 -6.82 2.68
N VAL A 41 -13.00 -6.57 1.49
CA VAL A 41 -11.66 -6.03 1.34
C VAL A 41 -11.74 -4.53 1.09
N LEU A 42 -11.04 -3.76 1.90
CA LEU A 42 -10.76 -2.37 1.61
C LEU A 42 -9.57 -2.32 0.64
N ASN A 43 -9.85 -2.01 -0.62
CA ASN A 43 -8.80 -1.97 -1.64
C ASN A 43 -8.02 -0.65 -1.57
N ILE A 44 -6.93 -0.67 -0.83
CA ILE A 44 -6.00 0.47 -0.68
C ILE A 44 -4.73 0.30 -1.52
N THR A 45 -4.49 -0.87 -2.08
CA THR A 45 -3.24 -1.20 -2.77
C THR A 45 -3.03 -0.31 -3.98
N TYR A 46 -4.07 -0.11 -4.78
CA TYR A 46 -3.96 0.65 -6.02
C TYR A 46 -3.49 2.09 -5.77
N ILE A 47 -4.15 2.80 -4.87
CA ILE A 47 -3.77 4.18 -4.55
C ILE A 47 -2.40 4.27 -3.88
N SER A 48 -2.05 3.28 -3.07
CA SER A 48 -0.78 3.25 -2.36
C SER A 48 0.40 3.07 -3.29
N GLN A 49 0.22 2.42 -4.44
CA GLN A 49 1.27 2.22 -5.45
C GLN A 49 1.85 3.53 -6.00
N PHE A 50 1.09 4.61 -5.93
CA PHE A 50 1.53 5.92 -6.40
C PHE A 50 2.37 6.68 -5.38
N ARG A 51 2.55 6.14 -4.19
CA ARG A 51 3.12 6.83 -3.05
C ARG A 51 4.33 6.12 -2.45
N ASP A 52 5.21 5.58 -3.30
CA ASP A 52 6.44 4.91 -2.85
C ASP A 52 7.31 5.82 -1.95
N GLU A 53 7.31 7.11 -2.23
CA GLU A 53 8.06 8.11 -1.46
C GLU A 53 7.56 8.30 -0.03
N ALA A 54 6.37 7.79 0.29
CA ALA A 54 5.78 7.92 1.62
C ALA A 54 6.19 6.80 2.59
N HIS A 55 6.99 5.85 2.13
CA HIS A 55 7.64 4.88 3.02
C HIS A 55 8.76 5.54 3.82
N ILE A 56 9.14 4.91 4.92
CA ILE A 56 10.24 5.40 5.77
C ILE A 56 11.56 5.47 4.99
N SER A 57 11.76 4.53 4.05
CA SER A 57 12.88 4.55 3.12
C SER A 57 14.24 4.65 3.81
N LYS A 58 15.05 5.60 3.36
CA LYS A 58 16.37 5.90 3.91
C LYS A 58 16.36 6.57 5.29
N TYR A 59 15.21 7.01 5.74
CA TYR A 59 15.06 7.70 7.04
C TYR A 59 14.88 6.73 8.22
N MET A 60 15.06 5.45 7.98
CA MET A 60 15.05 4.45 9.04
C MET A 60 16.18 4.67 10.04
N PRO A 61 16.11 4.04 11.24
CA PRO A 61 17.19 4.13 12.22
C PRO A 61 18.54 3.69 11.65
N LYS A 62 19.60 4.40 12.04
CA LYS A 62 20.98 4.21 11.51
C LYS A 62 21.55 2.80 11.71
N GLN A 63 20.96 2.01 12.60
CA GLN A 63 21.41 0.64 12.88
C GLN A 63 20.91 -0.39 11.87
N GLN A 64 20.02 0.02 10.96
CA GLN A 64 19.49 -0.87 9.94
C GLN A 64 20.21 -0.65 8.61
N ILE A 65 20.38 -1.75 7.85
CA ILE A 65 21.00 -1.72 6.53
C ILE A 65 19.90 -1.67 5.46
N GLY A 66 20.11 -0.84 4.44
CA GLY A 66 19.18 -0.72 3.31
C GLY A 66 18.14 0.37 3.51
N GLN A 67 16.94 0.13 3.01
CA GLN A 67 15.79 1.04 3.12
C GLN A 67 14.57 0.29 3.67
N ASP A 68 13.77 0.98 4.47
CA ASP A 68 12.49 0.47 4.93
C ASP A 68 11.40 0.83 3.91
N CYS A 69 11.05 -0.12 3.06
CA CYS A 69 9.98 0.03 2.08
C CYS A 69 8.70 -0.70 2.48
N LEU A 70 8.61 -1.14 3.73
CA LEU A 70 7.42 -1.79 4.27
C LEU A 70 6.55 -0.81 5.05
N HIS A 71 7.15 -0.06 5.96
CA HIS A 71 6.41 0.84 6.83
C HIS A 71 6.16 2.19 6.15
N TRP A 72 5.07 2.82 6.56
CA TRP A 72 4.65 4.12 6.06
C TRP A 72 4.94 5.22 7.06
N CYS A 73 5.31 6.40 6.56
CA CYS A 73 5.42 7.58 7.42
C CYS A 73 4.05 8.03 7.91
N LEU A 74 4.01 8.53 9.14
CA LEU A 74 2.84 9.16 9.74
C LEU A 74 3.17 10.61 10.11
N PRO A 75 2.24 11.56 9.88
CA PRO A 75 1.00 11.41 9.10
C PRO A 75 1.29 11.16 7.61
N GLY A 76 0.34 10.61 6.89
CA GLY A 76 0.52 10.38 5.45
C GLY A 76 -0.48 9.40 4.85
N VAL A 77 0.03 8.45 4.09
CA VAL A 77 -0.80 7.51 3.30
C VAL A 77 -1.79 6.71 4.17
N PRO A 78 -1.44 6.21 5.36
CA PRO A 78 -2.43 5.52 6.21
C PRO A 78 -3.62 6.39 6.61
N ASP A 79 -3.47 7.71 6.68
CA ASP A 79 -4.60 8.61 6.94
C ASP A 79 -5.59 8.62 5.77
N VAL A 80 -5.09 8.49 4.55
CA VAL A 80 -5.93 8.35 3.35
C VAL A 80 -6.71 7.03 3.39
N TRP A 81 -6.09 5.94 3.84
CA TRP A 81 -6.79 4.67 4.03
C TRP A 81 -7.96 4.82 5.02
N ASN A 82 -7.76 5.57 6.08
CA ASN A 82 -8.81 5.84 7.07
C ASN A 82 -9.96 6.66 6.48
N GLU A 83 -9.66 7.61 5.62
CA GLU A 83 -10.70 8.37 4.91
C GLU A 83 -11.53 7.48 3.99
N ILE A 84 -10.88 6.57 3.27
CA ILE A 84 -11.55 5.60 2.41
C ILE A 84 -12.42 4.66 3.23
N LEU A 85 -11.89 4.16 4.35
CA LEU A 85 -12.65 3.30 5.27
C LEU A 85 -13.89 4.02 5.79
N TYR A 86 -13.74 5.28 6.19
CA TYR A 86 -14.85 6.10 6.67
C TYR A 86 -15.94 6.26 5.61
N ALA A 87 -15.55 6.56 4.38
CA ALA A 87 -16.49 6.68 3.27
C ALA A 87 -17.22 5.36 2.99
N GLU A 88 -16.51 4.24 3.02
CA GLU A 88 -17.11 2.91 2.86
C GLU A 88 -18.11 2.59 3.97
N LEU A 89 -17.78 2.93 5.21
CA LEU A 89 -18.69 2.71 6.34
C LEU A 89 -19.93 3.57 6.23
N LEU A 90 -19.83 4.82 5.81
CA LEU A 90 -20.99 5.69 5.58
C LEU A 90 -21.90 5.18 4.48
N ASP A 91 -21.34 4.60 3.43
CA ASP A 91 -22.10 4.05 2.31
C ASP A 91 -22.88 2.79 2.71
N ARG A 92 -22.39 2.03 3.69
CA ARG A 92 -22.98 0.75 4.12
C ARG A 92 -23.92 0.87 5.32
N PHE A 93 -23.73 1.88 6.11
CA PHE A 93 -24.48 2.11 7.34
C PHE A 93 -25.11 3.51 7.36
#